data_dc0470e1cc9669123775143eeef18d57
#
_entry.id   dc0470e1cc9669123775143eeef18d57
#
_cell.length_a   1.000
_cell.length_b   1.000
_cell.length_c   1.000
_cell.angle_alpha   90.00
_cell.angle_beta   90.00
_cell.angle_gamma   90.00
#
_symmetry.space_group_name_H-M   'P 1'
#
loop_
_entity.id
_entity.type
_entity.pdbx_description
1 polymer ?
#
loop_
_entity_poly.entity_id
_entity_poly.type
_entity_poly.pdbx_seq_one_letter_code
_entity_poly.pdbx_strand_id
1 'polypeptide(L)'
;MLVFMATNFVKSLGLNTIIMNQIGEDGMAVFTVCDNVLLIVEMLTGGIIGVIPNVAGILFGEKDYVGIRVLCKKMLKYSYIVLAVIFALIMVFTEQITIMFGGGGELGREMVHALRIFALCVVPYLWNKFIVSYYESIEETAIASFVTFLENAVAVLPATFIGISIWKQIDGIGTNGIGVAFVATEIITVIAAWIFRKIKHKNSTFYIVPDKNPGTNLDFSIKSTMEEAGTVNRRILDFCKENGVSGHRANLAAVCAEEM
;
A
#
# COMPACT_ATOMS: atom_id res chain seq x y z
N MET A 1 8.81 10.35 -9.78
CA MET A 1 7.60 10.91 -10.46
C MET A 1 7.54 10.54 -11.94
N LEU A 2 8.55 10.86 -12.77
CA LEU A 2 8.56 10.54 -14.22
C LEU A 2 8.40 9.05 -14.52
N VAL A 3 9.12 8.17 -13.82
CA VAL A 3 9.03 6.71 -14.00
C VAL A 3 7.62 6.20 -13.72
N PHE A 4 7.00 6.66 -12.65
CA PHE A 4 5.62 6.30 -12.28
C PHE A 4 4.62 6.72 -13.37
N MET A 5 4.73 7.94 -13.88
CA MET A 5 3.84 8.43 -14.95
C MET A 5 4.04 7.62 -16.24
N ALA A 6 5.29 7.35 -16.61
CA ALA A 6 5.60 6.57 -17.81
C ALA A 6 5.08 5.13 -17.72
N THR A 7 5.25 4.47 -16.57
CA THR A 7 4.76 3.10 -16.35
C THR A 7 3.24 3.02 -16.36
N ASN A 8 2.54 3.98 -15.76
CA ASN A 8 1.08 4.05 -15.81
C ASN A 8 0.55 4.28 -17.23
N PHE A 9 1.23 5.13 -18.02
CA PHE A 9 0.87 5.34 -19.41
C PHE A 9 1.03 4.05 -20.24
N VAL A 10 2.14 3.35 -20.07
CA VAL A 10 2.39 2.04 -20.72
C VAL A 10 1.33 1.01 -20.30
N LYS A 11 1.00 0.94 -18.99
CA LYS A 11 -0.07 0.09 -18.47
C LYS A 11 -1.40 0.37 -19.16
N SER A 12 -1.83 1.63 -19.18
CA SER A 12 -3.13 2.02 -19.73
C SER A 12 -3.22 1.70 -21.21
N LEU A 13 -2.22 2.10 -22.01
CA LEU A 13 -2.21 1.81 -23.45
C LEU A 13 -2.14 0.30 -23.73
N GLY A 14 -1.28 -0.41 -23.00
CA GLY A 14 -1.10 -1.85 -23.18
C GLY A 14 -2.37 -2.63 -22.84
N LEU A 15 -3.01 -2.34 -21.70
CA LEU A 15 -4.25 -3.00 -21.28
C LEU A 15 -5.38 -2.72 -22.28
N ASN A 16 -5.59 -1.47 -22.67
CA ASN A 16 -6.60 -1.11 -23.64
C ASN A 16 -6.39 -1.86 -24.98
N THR A 17 -5.16 -1.92 -25.45
CA THR A 17 -4.83 -2.63 -26.70
C THR A 17 -5.06 -4.12 -26.59
N ILE A 18 -4.61 -4.76 -25.50
CA ILE A 18 -4.77 -6.20 -25.28
C ILE A 18 -6.24 -6.59 -25.17
N ILE A 19 -7.01 -5.88 -24.34
CA ILE A 19 -8.41 -6.19 -24.07
C ILE A 19 -9.25 -5.96 -25.32
N MET A 20 -9.04 -4.82 -26.00
CA MET A 20 -9.78 -4.49 -27.22
C MET A 20 -9.52 -5.49 -28.34
N ASN A 21 -8.28 -5.94 -28.51
CA ASN A 21 -7.94 -6.89 -29.55
C ASN A 21 -8.40 -8.34 -29.24
N GLN A 22 -8.46 -8.71 -27.97
CA GLN A 22 -8.82 -10.08 -27.59
C GLN A 22 -10.31 -10.28 -27.35
N ILE A 23 -10.99 -9.34 -26.71
CA ILE A 23 -12.39 -9.45 -26.32
C ILE A 23 -13.28 -8.47 -27.06
N GLY A 24 -12.79 -7.24 -27.30
CA GLY A 24 -13.54 -6.16 -27.92
C GLY A 24 -14.18 -5.21 -26.91
N GLU A 25 -15.29 -4.56 -27.33
CA GLU A 25 -15.97 -3.52 -26.53
C GLU A 25 -16.53 -4.04 -25.20
N ASP A 26 -17.07 -5.25 -25.17
CA ASP A 26 -17.59 -5.88 -23.95
C ASP A 26 -16.48 -6.08 -22.91
N GLY A 27 -15.31 -6.52 -23.34
CA GLY A 27 -14.14 -6.65 -22.45
C GLY A 27 -13.69 -5.31 -21.89
N MET A 28 -13.72 -4.24 -22.71
CA MET A 28 -13.41 -2.89 -22.25
C MET A 28 -14.44 -2.36 -21.26
N ALA A 29 -15.71 -2.66 -21.45
CA ALA A 29 -16.76 -2.29 -20.51
C ALA A 29 -16.55 -2.98 -19.15
N VAL A 30 -16.26 -4.31 -19.13
CA VAL A 30 -15.94 -5.06 -17.91
C VAL A 30 -14.70 -4.49 -17.23
N PHE A 31 -13.62 -4.24 -17.97
CA PHE A 31 -12.39 -3.67 -17.43
C PHE A 31 -12.62 -2.29 -16.81
N THR A 32 -13.39 -1.43 -17.46
CA THR A 32 -13.71 -0.09 -16.96
C THR A 32 -14.43 -0.14 -15.60
N VAL A 33 -15.36 -1.05 -15.42
CA VAL A 33 -16.03 -1.25 -14.11
C VAL A 33 -15.03 -1.66 -13.04
N CYS A 34 -14.18 -2.63 -13.34
CA CYS A 34 -13.15 -3.11 -12.42
C CYS A 34 -12.15 -2.01 -12.05
N ASP A 35 -11.68 -1.24 -13.03
CA ASP A 35 -10.72 -0.16 -12.83
C ASP A 35 -11.30 0.99 -12.00
N ASN A 36 -12.55 1.39 -12.24
CA ASN A 36 -13.23 2.40 -11.43
C ASN A 36 -13.46 1.94 -9.98
N VAL A 37 -13.78 0.68 -9.77
CA VAL A 37 -13.89 0.12 -8.41
C VAL A 37 -12.52 0.13 -7.72
N LEU A 38 -11.45 -0.23 -8.43
CA LEU A 38 -10.09 -0.16 -7.88
C LEU A 38 -9.70 1.28 -7.53
N LEU A 39 -10.07 2.25 -8.35
CA LEU A 39 -9.82 3.67 -8.07
C LEU A 39 -10.49 4.12 -6.76
N ILE A 40 -11.73 3.70 -6.50
CA ILE A 40 -12.42 3.99 -5.24
C ILE A 40 -11.67 3.36 -4.05
N VAL A 41 -11.25 2.11 -4.19
CA VAL A 41 -10.43 1.42 -3.17
C VAL A 41 -9.14 2.17 -2.91
N GLU A 42 -8.46 2.62 -3.97
CA GLU A 42 -7.21 3.38 -3.90
C GLU A 42 -7.40 4.72 -3.18
N MET A 43 -8.46 5.44 -3.47
CA MET A 43 -8.77 6.71 -2.78
C MET A 43 -9.00 6.52 -1.28
N LEU A 44 -9.75 5.49 -0.90
CA LEU A 44 -10.09 5.24 0.51
C LEU A 44 -8.92 4.68 1.32
N THR A 45 -8.15 3.75 0.75
CA THR A 45 -6.98 3.16 1.41
C THR A 45 -5.75 4.07 1.32
N GLY A 46 -5.62 4.84 0.24
CA GLY A 46 -4.54 5.77 -0.02
C GLY A 46 -4.44 6.88 1.03
N GLY A 47 -5.58 7.32 1.57
CA GLY A 47 -5.60 8.29 2.68
C GLY A 47 -4.90 7.77 3.93
N ILE A 48 -5.01 6.48 4.23
CA ILE A 48 -4.37 5.86 5.40
C ILE A 48 -2.89 5.54 5.10
N ILE A 49 -2.61 4.90 3.97
CA ILE A 49 -1.24 4.53 3.57
C ILE A 49 -0.40 5.77 3.29
N GLY A 50 -1.00 6.83 2.75
CA GLY A 50 -0.32 8.09 2.45
C GLY A 50 0.24 8.84 3.67
N VAL A 51 -0.16 8.47 4.88
CA VAL A 51 0.46 8.97 6.12
C VAL A 51 1.88 8.39 6.32
N ILE A 52 2.14 7.18 5.80
CA ILE A 52 3.41 6.48 6.02
C ILE A 52 4.61 7.29 5.50
N PRO A 53 4.67 7.75 4.24
CA PRO A 53 5.83 8.51 3.76
C PRO A 53 6.13 9.76 4.59
N ASN A 54 5.09 10.46 5.01
CA ASN A 54 5.25 11.70 5.75
C ASN A 54 5.75 11.48 7.18
N VAL A 55 5.13 10.56 7.91
CA VAL A 55 5.47 10.35 9.34
C VAL A 55 6.67 9.41 9.48
N ALA A 56 6.73 8.31 8.72
CA ALA A 56 7.86 7.39 8.80
C ALA A 56 9.17 8.02 8.31
N GLY A 57 9.11 8.95 7.33
CA GLY A 57 10.30 9.71 6.89
C GLY A 57 10.87 10.59 8.01
N ILE A 58 10.02 11.28 8.78
CA ILE A 58 10.45 12.06 9.95
C ILE A 58 11.07 11.13 11.01
N LEU A 59 10.37 10.06 11.39
CA LEU A 59 10.87 9.09 12.36
C LEU A 59 12.17 8.43 11.91
N PHE A 60 12.36 8.22 10.61
CA PHE A 60 13.60 7.68 10.04
C PHE A 60 14.76 8.67 10.21
N GLY A 61 14.53 9.96 9.92
CA GLY A 61 15.50 11.03 10.14
C GLY A 61 15.89 11.17 11.61
N GLU A 62 14.93 10.99 12.54
CA GLU A 62 15.14 11.01 13.99
C GLU A 62 15.75 9.71 14.54
N LYS A 63 15.90 8.68 13.70
CA LYS A 63 16.33 7.32 14.07
C LYS A 63 15.41 6.62 15.07
N ASP A 64 14.14 7.01 15.08
CA ASP A 64 13.10 6.30 15.87
C ASP A 64 12.55 5.10 15.11
N TYR A 65 13.36 4.04 15.05
CA TYR A 65 13.02 2.81 14.33
C TYR A 65 11.89 2.02 14.99
N VAL A 66 11.73 2.17 16.30
CA VAL A 66 10.62 1.56 17.05
C VAL A 66 9.31 2.26 16.69
N GLY A 67 9.30 3.58 16.65
CA GLY A 67 8.16 4.39 16.21
C GLY A 67 7.70 4.04 14.80
N ILE A 68 8.63 3.88 13.85
CA ILE A 68 8.35 3.43 12.47
C ILE A 68 7.58 2.11 12.47
N ARG A 69 8.03 1.11 13.24
CA ARG A 69 7.39 -0.21 13.30
C ARG A 69 5.98 -0.15 13.87
N VAL A 70 5.80 0.65 14.92
CA VAL A 70 4.49 0.86 15.54
C VAL A 70 3.54 1.56 14.57
N LEU A 71 4.01 2.61 13.89
CA LEU A 71 3.27 3.33 12.85
C LEU A 71 2.81 2.36 11.76
N CYS A 72 3.74 1.64 11.14
CA CYS A 72 3.45 0.72 10.05
C CYS A 72 2.44 -0.37 10.45
N LYS A 73 2.60 -0.96 11.65
CA LYS A 73 1.65 -1.96 12.15
C LYS A 73 0.24 -1.38 12.34
N LYS A 74 0.13 -0.15 12.89
CA LYS A 74 -1.16 0.52 13.08
C LYS A 74 -1.79 0.87 11.73
N MET A 75 -1.03 1.47 10.81
CA MET A 75 -1.53 1.85 9.48
C MET A 75 -2.00 0.63 8.70
N LEU A 76 -1.24 -0.46 8.66
CA LEU A 76 -1.67 -1.71 8.05
C LEU A 76 -2.96 -2.26 8.69
N LYS A 77 -3.04 -2.27 10.02
CA LYS A 77 -4.24 -2.76 10.71
C LYS A 77 -5.48 -1.96 10.30
N TYR A 78 -5.40 -0.63 10.32
CA TYR A 78 -6.53 0.22 9.95
C TYR A 78 -6.87 0.10 8.46
N SER A 79 -5.86 0.03 7.59
CA SER A 79 -6.07 -0.19 6.15
C SER A 79 -6.79 -1.50 5.86
N TYR A 80 -6.42 -2.59 6.54
CA TYR A 80 -7.11 -3.88 6.37
C TYR A 80 -8.54 -3.89 6.92
N ILE A 81 -8.82 -3.14 8.00
CA ILE A 81 -10.20 -3.00 8.51
C ILE A 81 -11.06 -2.26 7.47
N VAL A 82 -10.57 -1.13 6.95
CA VAL A 82 -11.28 -0.37 5.92
C VAL A 82 -11.45 -1.22 4.66
N LEU A 83 -10.40 -1.93 4.25
CA LEU A 83 -10.43 -2.82 3.11
C LEU A 83 -11.47 -3.93 3.25
N ALA A 84 -11.57 -4.55 4.43
CA ALA A 84 -12.57 -5.60 4.69
C ALA A 84 -14.01 -5.08 4.55
N VAL A 85 -14.26 -3.84 5.01
CA VAL A 85 -15.57 -3.19 4.82
C VAL A 85 -15.84 -2.93 3.34
N ILE A 86 -14.86 -2.36 2.62
CA ILE A 86 -14.99 -2.06 1.19
C ILE A 86 -15.21 -3.36 0.39
N PHE A 87 -14.43 -4.39 0.68
CA PHE A 87 -14.56 -5.70 0.03
C PHE A 87 -15.96 -6.30 0.25
N ALA A 88 -16.47 -6.25 1.48
CA ALA A 88 -17.82 -6.70 1.78
C ALA A 88 -18.88 -5.90 1.02
N LEU A 89 -18.72 -4.57 0.94
CA LEU A 89 -19.63 -3.72 0.15
C LEU A 89 -19.58 -4.06 -1.34
N ILE A 90 -18.39 -4.24 -1.91
CA ILE A 90 -18.26 -4.66 -3.32
C ILE A 90 -18.97 -5.98 -3.55
N MET A 91 -18.77 -7.00 -2.68
CA MET A 91 -19.38 -8.31 -2.83
C MET A 91 -20.91 -8.27 -2.73
N VAL A 92 -21.47 -7.46 -1.83
CA VAL A 92 -22.92 -7.33 -1.65
C VAL A 92 -23.55 -6.51 -2.79
N PHE A 93 -22.92 -5.42 -3.18
CA PHE A 93 -23.47 -4.46 -4.16
C PHE A 93 -22.94 -4.67 -5.59
N THR A 94 -22.31 -5.81 -5.89
CA THR A 94 -21.71 -6.06 -7.22
C THR A 94 -22.74 -5.87 -8.34
N GLU A 95 -23.97 -6.37 -8.19
CA GLU A 95 -25.01 -6.26 -9.21
C GLU A 95 -25.46 -4.81 -9.42
N GLN A 96 -25.63 -4.07 -8.34
CA GLN A 96 -26.01 -2.66 -8.40
C GLN A 96 -24.91 -1.82 -9.05
N ILE A 97 -23.65 -2.11 -8.71
CA ILE A 97 -22.49 -1.45 -9.34
C ILE A 97 -22.50 -1.70 -10.85
N THR A 98 -22.65 -2.95 -11.28
CA THR A 98 -22.64 -3.29 -12.72
C THR A 98 -23.80 -2.64 -13.47
N ILE A 99 -25.00 -2.57 -12.88
CA ILE A 99 -26.15 -1.88 -13.48
C ILE A 99 -25.87 -0.39 -13.66
N MET A 100 -25.23 0.27 -12.70
CA MET A 100 -24.86 1.69 -12.80
C MET A 100 -23.91 1.96 -13.97
N PHE A 101 -23.09 0.99 -14.36
CA PHE A 101 -22.17 1.06 -15.51
C PHE A 101 -22.80 0.52 -16.83
N GLY A 102 -24.11 0.35 -16.87
CA GLY A 102 -24.82 -0.08 -18.07
C GLY A 102 -24.78 -1.59 -18.31
N GLY A 103 -24.39 -2.39 -17.29
CA GLY A 103 -24.43 -3.86 -17.36
C GLY A 103 -25.86 -4.38 -17.38
N GLY A 104 -26.35 -4.75 -18.57
CA GLY A 104 -27.67 -5.38 -18.76
C GLY A 104 -27.53 -6.76 -19.43
N GLY A 105 -28.48 -7.65 -19.18
CA GLY A 105 -28.53 -8.95 -19.85
C GLY A 105 -27.31 -9.84 -19.58
N GLU A 106 -26.74 -10.41 -20.64
CA GLU A 106 -25.56 -11.31 -20.53
C GLU A 106 -24.31 -10.57 -20.10
N LEU A 107 -24.06 -9.39 -20.67
CA LEU A 107 -22.92 -8.55 -20.29
C LEU A 107 -22.93 -8.20 -18.81
N GLY A 108 -24.09 -7.91 -18.22
CA GLY A 108 -24.21 -7.65 -16.79
C GLY A 108 -23.80 -8.84 -15.93
N ARG A 109 -24.12 -10.06 -16.32
CA ARG A 109 -23.69 -11.27 -15.61
C ARG A 109 -22.17 -11.46 -15.66
N GLU A 110 -21.57 -11.22 -16.82
CA GLU A 110 -20.12 -11.28 -16.98
C GLU A 110 -19.40 -10.23 -16.15
N MET A 111 -19.90 -8.98 -16.15
CA MET A 111 -19.38 -7.91 -15.29
C MET A 111 -19.42 -8.30 -13.82
N VAL A 112 -20.52 -8.90 -13.33
CA VAL A 112 -20.65 -9.36 -11.95
C VAL A 112 -19.61 -10.41 -11.61
N HIS A 113 -19.43 -11.43 -12.46
CA HIS A 113 -18.45 -12.48 -12.22
C HIS A 113 -17.01 -11.94 -12.26
N ALA A 114 -16.69 -11.18 -13.29
CA ALA A 114 -15.36 -10.57 -13.43
C ALA A 114 -15.04 -9.64 -12.25
N LEU A 115 -15.97 -8.79 -11.81
CA LEU A 115 -15.78 -7.87 -10.69
C LEU A 115 -15.59 -8.62 -9.36
N ARG A 116 -16.30 -9.71 -9.11
CA ARG A 116 -16.11 -10.53 -7.91
C ARG A 116 -14.71 -11.16 -7.85
N ILE A 117 -14.23 -11.67 -8.99
CA ILE A 117 -12.87 -12.21 -9.08
C ILE A 117 -11.85 -11.08 -8.92
N PHE A 118 -12.06 -9.97 -9.62
CA PHE A 118 -11.20 -8.81 -9.56
C PHE A 118 -11.07 -8.24 -8.13
N ALA A 119 -12.16 -8.22 -7.36
CA ALA A 119 -12.14 -7.74 -5.98
C ALA A 119 -11.12 -8.49 -5.09
N LEU A 120 -10.75 -9.73 -5.41
CA LEU A 120 -9.72 -10.46 -4.67
C LEU A 120 -8.32 -9.84 -4.83
N CYS A 121 -8.06 -9.08 -5.91
CA CYS A 121 -6.77 -8.42 -6.11
C CYS A 121 -6.51 -7.31 -5.09
N VAL A 122 -7.57 -6.76 -4.49
CA VAL A 122 -7.47 -5.59 -3.59
C VAL A 122 -6.62 -5.88 -2.34
N VAL A 123 -6.62 -7.12 -1.86
CA VAL A 123 -5.84 -7.53 -0.68
C VAL A 123 -4.32 -7.49 -0.95
N PRO A 124 -3.78 -8.20 -1.97
CA PRO A 124 -2.36 -8.09 -2.28
C PRO A 124 -1.98 -6.70 -2.84
N TYR A 125 -2.89 -6.01 -3.53
CA TYR A 125 -2.70 -4.62 -3.97
C TYR A 125 -2.38 -3.68 -2.80
N LEU A 126 -3.17 -3.73 -1.72
CA LEU A 126 -2.90 -2.94 -0.52
C LEU A 126 -1.50 -3.19 0.05
N TRP A 127 -1.07 -4.46 0.03
CA TRP A 127 0.27 -4.83 0.50
C TRP A 127 1.37 -4.25 -0.40
N ASN A 128 1.20 -4.28 -1.73
CA ASN A 128 2.13 -3.68 -2.66
C ASN A 128 2.24 -2.15 -2.45
N LYS A 129 1.11 -1.46 -2.28
CA LYS A 129 1.11 -0.01 -1.97
C LYS A 129 1.79 0.31 -0.65
N PHE A 130 1.57 -0.52 0.37
CA PHE A 130 2.28 -0.40 1.64
C PHE A 130 3.79 -0.57 1.47
N ILE A 131 4.24 -1.59 0.73
CA ILE A 131 5.67 -1.83 0.43
C ILE A 131 6.29 -0.58 -0.22
N VAL A 132 5.65 -0.06 -1.27
CA VAL A 132 6.15 1.13 -1.98
C VAL A 132 6.27 2.31 -1.03
N SER A 133 5.18 2.67 -0.33
CA SER A 133 5.17 3.81 0.59
C SER A 133 6.18 3.68 1.73
N TYR A 134 6.33 2.47 2.26
CA TYR A 134 7.28 2.20 3.34
C TYR A 134 8.74 2.34 2.88
N TYR A 135 9.11 1.69 1.75
CA TYR A 135 10.48 1.74 1.28
C TYR A 135 10.88 3.11 0.71
N GLU A 136 9.95 3.88 0.18
CA GLU A 136 10.17 5.28 -0.14
C GLU A 136 10.51 6.12 1.10
N SER A 137 9.82 5.88 2.22
CA SER A 137 10.01 6.65 3.46
C SER A 137 11.34 6.40 4.16
N ILE A 138 11.99 5.27 3.93
CA ILE A 138 13.31 4.91 4.47
C ILE A 138 14.43 5.03 3.43
N GLU A 139 14.20 5.77 2.33
CA GLU A 139 15.14 6.03 1.23
C GLU A 139 15.56 4.78 0.42
N GLU A 140 14.89 3.65 0.59
CA GLU A 140 15.09 2.43 -0.19
C GLU A 140 14.32 2.46 -1.53
N THR A 141 14.51 3.55 -2.27
CA THR A 141 13.81 3.85 -3.53
C THR A 141 13.95 2.78 -4.61
N ALA A 142 15.04 1.99 -4.58
CA ALA A 142 15.25 0.91 -5.54
C ALA A 142 14.19 -0.20 -5.40
N ILE A 143 13.79 -0.54 -4.16
CA ILE A 143 12.76 -1.55 -3.93
C ILE A 143 11.40 -1.00 -4.35
N ALA A 144 11.08 0.23 -3.96
CA ALA A 144 9.84 0.89 -4.32
C ALA A 144 9.67 1.02 -5.85
N SER A 145 10.71 1.48 -6.55
CA SER A 145 10.70 1.60 -8.01
C SER A 145 10.59 0.25 -8.71
N PHE A 146 11.26 -0.79 -8.19
CA PHE A 146 11.16 -2.15 -8.74
C PHE A 146 9.72 -2.68 -8.64
N VAL A 147 9.08 -2.53 -7.48
CA VAL A 147 7.68 -2.96 -7.26
C VAL A 147 6.74 -2.22 -8.21
N THR A 148 6.85 -0.90 -8.29
CA THR A 148 6.02 -0.07 -9.17
C THR A 148 6.20 -0.43 -10.64
N PHE A 149 7.44 -0.65 -11.10
CA PHE A 149 7.73 -1.02 -12.47
C PHE A 149 7.21 -2.41 -12.81
N LEU A 150 7.39 -3.38 -11.90
CA LEU A 150 6.91 -4.74 -12.07
C LEU A 150 5.38 -4.79 -12.14
N GLU A 151 4.70 -4.14 -11.21
CA GLU A 151 3.24 -4.08 -11.12
C GLU A 151 2.64 -3.44 -12.38
N ASN A 152 3.14 -2.26 -12.79
CA ASN A 152 2.51 -1.47 -13.83
C ASN A 152 2.95 -1.78 -15.26
N ALA A 153 4.08 -2.45 -15.48
CA ALA A 153 4.57 -2.70 -16.84
C ALA A 153 4.87 -4.18 -17.11
N VAL A 154 5.66 -4.82 -16.25
CA VAL A 154 6.24 -6.13 -16.56
C VAL A 154 5.27 -7.27 -16.27
N ALA A 155 4.52 -7.22 -15.17
CA ALA A 155 3.66 -8.32 -14.76
C ALA A 155 2.24 -8.19 -15.33
N VAL A 156 1.64 -7.00 -15.30
CA VAL A 156 0.23 -6.81 -15.66
C VAL A 156 -0.08 -7.11 -17.12
N LEU A 157 0.76 -6.69 -18.06
CA LEU A 157 0.48 -6.86 -19.48
C LEU A 157 0.55 -8.34 -19.92
N PRO A 158 1.62 -9.09 -19.62
CA PRO A 158 1.64 -10.53 -19.92
C PRO A 158 0.57 -11.31 -19.16
N ALA A 159 0.32 -10.98 -17.88
CA ALA A 159 -0.71 -11.66 -17.10
C ALA A 159 -2.10 -11.46 -17.70
N THR A 160 -2.42 -10.25 -18.17
CA THR A 160 -3.70 -9.95 -18.83
C THR A 160 -3.82 -10.69 -20.15
N PHE A 161 -2.76 -10.68 -20.97
CA PHE A 161 -2.75 -11.41 -22.24
C PHE A 161 -2.98 -12.91 -22.04
N ILE A 162 -2.24 -13.51 -21.11
CA ILE A 162 -2.31 -14.96 -20.81
C ILE A 162 -3.65 -15.28 -20.15
N GLY A 163 -4.08 -14.49 -19.16
CA GLY A 163 -5.34 -14.69 -18.43
C GLY A 163 -6.54 -14.69 -19.36
N ILE A 164 -6.66 -13.71 -20.25
CA ILE A 164 -7.73 -13.65 -21.25
C ILE A 164 -7.64 -14.85 -22.19
N SER A 165 -6.45 -15.19 -22.68
CA SER A 165 -6.26 -16.30 -23.63
C SER A 165 -6.66 -17.65 -23.05
N ILE A 166 -6.31 -17.91 -21.77
CA ILE A 166 -6.69 -19.14 -21.07
C ILE A 166 -8.21 -19.16 -20.82
N TRP A 167 -8.77 -18.07 -20.31
CA TRP A 167 -10.20 -18.01 -19.97
C TRP A 167 -11.08 -18.10 -21.22
N LYS A 168 -10.66 -17.52 -22.33
CA LYS A 168 -11.34 -17.62 -23.61
C LYS A 168 -11.46 -19.09 -24.12
N GLN A 169 -10.53 -19.95 -23.74
CA GLN A 169 -10.63 -21.38 -24.03
C GLN A 169 -11.62 -22.12 -23.11
N ILE A 170 -11.91 -21.56 -21.93
CA ILE A 170 -12.78 -22.17 -20.90
C ILE A 170 -14.22 -21.75 -21.09
N ASP A 171 -14.49 -20.43 -21.18
CA ASP A 171 -15.84 -19.85 -21.23
C ASP A 171 -16.22 -19.26 -22.59
N GLY A 172 -15.28 -19.22 -23.54
CA GLY A 172 -15.49 -18.67 -24.89
C GLY A 172 -15.40 -17.16 -24.98
N ILE A 173 -15.41 -16.43 -23.87
CA ILE A 173 -15.52 -14.96 -23.82
C ILE A 173 -14.22 -14.33 -23.31
N GLY A 174 -13.69 -14.80 -22.17
CA GLY A 174 -12.41 -14.37 -21.61
C GLY A 174 -12.48 -13.21 -20.63
N THR A 175 -13.65 -12.65 -20.32
CA THR A 175 -13.83 -11.50 -19.43
C THR A 175 -13.35 -11.78 -18.01
N ASN A 176 -13.61 -12.98 -17.48
CA ASN A 176 -13.12 -13.41 -16.18
C ASN A 176 -11.60 -13.48 -16.09
N GLY A 177 -10.94 -13.68 -17.24
CA GLY A 177 -9.48 -13.66 -17.35
C GLY A 177 -8.85 -12.33 -16.96
N ILE A 178 -9.58 -11.21 -17.12
CA ILE A 178 -9.14 -9.88 -16.68
C ILE A 178 -8.98 -9.89 -15.15
N GLY A 179 -10.03 -10.30 -14.42
CA GLY A 179 -9.98 -10.36 -12.96
C GLY A 179 -8.86 -11.24 -12.42
N VAL A 180 -8.71 -12.45 -12.99
CA VAL A 180 -7.65 -13.40 -12.61
C VAL A 180 -6.27 -12.85 -12.90
N ALA A 181 -6.08 -12.16 -14.02
CA ALA A 181 -4.81 -11.56 -14.39
C ALA A 181 -4.36 -10.48 -13.37
N PHE A 182 -5.28 -9.64 -12.92
CA PHE A 182 -4.96 -8.64 -11.90
C PHE A 182 -4.62 -9.30 -10.55
N VAL A 183 -5.38 -10.30 -10.10
CA VAL A 183 -5.05 -11.06 -8.89
C VAL A 183 -3.65 -11.69 -8.99
N ALA A 184 -3.36 -12.33 -10.13
CA ALA A 184 -2.05 -12.95 -10.38
C ALA A 184 -0.91 -11.91 -10.39
N THR A 185 -1.12 -10.76 -11.04
CA THR A 185 -0.15 -9.66 -11.07
C THR A 185 0.20 -9.20 -9.66
N GLU A 186 -0.78 -8.93 -8.83
CA GLU A 186 -0.55 -8.44 -7.48
C GLU A 186 0.20 -9.47 -6.62
N ILE A 187 -0.16 -10.75 -6.71
CA ILE A 187 0.51 -11.83 -5.99
C ILE A 187 1.96 -12.00 -6.47
N ILE A 188 2.18 -12.00 -7.79
CA ILE A 188 3.53 -12.09 -8.38
C ILE A 188 4.39 -10.92 -7.91
N THR A 189 3.83 -9.72 -7.87
CA THR A 189 4.53 -8.51 -7.42
C THR A 189 4.93 -8.61 -5.94
N VAL A 190 4.04 -9.06 -5.06
CA VAL A 190 4.36 -9.30 -3.63
C VAL A 190 5.52 -10.29 -3.48
N ILE A 191 5.44 -11.42 -4.19
CA ILE A 191 6.48 -12.46 -4.12
C ILE A 191 7.82 -11.94 -4.65
N ALA A 192 7.79 -11.25 -5.79
CA ALA A 192 9.00 -10.68 -6.40
C ALA A 192 9.62 -9.57 -5.53
N ALA A 193 8.79 -8.71 -4.91
CA ALA A 193 9.24 -7.71 -3.96
C ALA A 193 9.96 -8.35 -2.76
N TRP A 194 9.39 -9.43 -2.22
CA TRP A 194 9.99 -10.17 -1.11
C TRP A 194 11.34 -10.82 -1.51
N ILE A 195 11.41 -11.43 -2.71
CA ILE A 195 12.64 -12.02 -3.23
C ILE A 195 13.70 -10.94 -3.46
N PHE A 196 13.34 -9.85 -4.14
CA PHE A 196 14.27 -8.74 -4.44
C PHE A 196 14.84 -8.13 -3.16
N ARG A 197 13.98 -7.86 -2.16
CA ARG A 197 14.41 -7.41 -0.84
C ARG A 197 15.39 -8.39 -0.20
N LYS A 198 15.09 -9.70 -0.23
CA LYS A 198 15.94 -10.73 0.38
C LYS A 198 17.31 -10.84 -0.30
N ILE A 199 17.37 -10.60 -1.61
CA ILE A 199 18.63 -10.58 -2.36
C ILE A 199 19.46 -9.36 -1.96
N LYS A 200 18.82 -8.18 -1.87
CA LYS A 200 19.50 -6.91 -1.57
C LYS A 200 19.92 -6.81 -0.10
N HIS A 201 19.11 -7.32 0.83
CA HIS A 201 19.29 -7.20 2.27
C HIS A 201 19.21 -8.57 2.98
N LYS A 202 20.20 -9.43 2.74
CA LYS A 202 20.22 -10.85 3.17
C LYS A 202 19.93 -11.08 4.67
N ASN A 203 20.40 -10.21 5.55
CA ASN A 203 20.35 -10.38 7.00
C ASN A 203 19.38 -9.42 7.72
N SER A 204 18.54 -8.69 7.00
CA SER A 204 17.62 -7.73 7.60
C SER A 204 16.21 -8.31 7.78
N THR A 205 15.51 -7.80 8.79
CA THR A 205 14.07 -7.99 8.95
C THR A 205 13.31 -7.33 7.78
N PHE A 206 11.99 -7.51 7.69
CA PHE A 206 11.16 -6.84 6.68
C PHE A 206 11.41 -5.33 6.67
N TYR A 207 11.58 -4.73 7.83
CA TYR A 207 11.71 -3.27 7.97
C TYR A 207 13.08 -2.71 7.56
N ILE A 208 14.13 -3.53 7.36
CA ILE A 208 15.50 -3.11 7.00
C ILE A 208 16.13 -2.12 8.02
N VAL A 209 15.38 -1.67 8.99
CA VAL A 209 15.84 -0.79 10.08
C VAL A 209 16.18 -1.59 11.35
N PRO A 210 17.07 -1.10 12.21
CA PRO A 210 17.41 -1.77 13.48
C PRO A 210 16.18 -2.08 14.33
N ASP A 211 16.28 -3.11 15.17
CA ASP A 211 15.17 -3.52 16.05
C ASP A 211 14.97 -2.58 17.23
N LYS A 212 16.01 -1.84 17.59
CA LYS A 212 16.02 -0.87 18.69
C LYS A 212 16.54 0.47 18.18
N ASN A 213 16.10 1.54 18.81
CA ASN A 213 16.62 2.86 18.54
C ASN A 213 18.10 2.94 18.99
N PRO A 214 18.96 3.69 18.27
CA PRO A 214 20.32 3.90 18.69
C PRO A 214 20.35 4.78 19.96
N GLY A 215 21.25 4.44 20.87
CA GLY A 215 21.43 5.20 22.11
C GLY A 215 20.50 4.76 23.24
N THR A 216 20.51 5.51 24.32
CA THR A 216 19.65 5.33 25.49
C THR A 216 18.35 6.11 25.28
N ASN A 217 17.22 5.44 25.41
CA ASN A 217 15.89 6.06 25.23
C ASN A 217 15.23 6.27 26.59
N LEU A 218 14.58 7.42 26.73
CA LEU A 218 13.67 7.70 27.83
C LEU A 218 12.24 7.50 27.32
N ASP A 219 11.56 6.46 27.83
CA ASP A 219 10.17 6.17 27.47
C ASP A 219 9.30 6.16 28.73
N PHE A 220 8.28 6.99 28.75
CA PHE A 220 7.34 7.10 29.85
C PHE A 220 5.99 7.62 29.37
N SER A 221 4.93 7.21 30.06
CA SER A 221 3.58 7.69 29.82
C SER A 221 3.19 8.68 30.91
N ILE A 222 2.49 9.72 30.50
CA ILE A 222 1.94 10.74 31.39
C ILE A 222 0.42 10.83 31.22
N LYS A 223 -0.30 11.17 32.28
CA LYS A 223 -1.69 11.58 32.16
C LYS A 223 -1.74 13.06 31.80
N SER A 224 -2.75 13.48 31.07
CA SER A 224 -2.93 14.87 30.67
C SER A 224 -3.44 15.72 31.87
N THR A 225 -2.56 15.90 32.87
CA THR A 225 -2.80 16.74 34.05
C THR A 225 -1.65 17.72 34.21
N MET A 226 -1.95 18.93 34.73
CA MET A 226 -0.94 19.97 34.95
C MET A 226 0.18 19.55 35.92
N GLU A 227 -0.12 18.70 36.89
CA GLU A 227 0.87 18.17 37.83
C GLU A 227 1.86 17.22 37.15
N GLU A 228 1.37 16.36 36.25
CA GLU A 228 2.24 15.41 35.51
C GLU A 228 3.06 16.13 34.45
N ALA A 229 2.54 17.18 33.80
CA ALA A 229 3.33 18.01 32.85
C ALA A 229 4.58 18.61 33.52
N GLY A 230 4.49 19.11 34.75
CA GLY A 230 5.65 19.59 35.49
C GLY A 230 6.67 18.52 35.86
N THR A 231 6.32 17.24 35.86
CA THR A 231 7.26 16.13 36.10
C THR A 231 8.05 15.76 34.87
N VAL A 232 7.51 16.00 33.67
CA VAL A 232 8.16 15.69 32.38
C VAL A 232 9.51 16.39 32.26
N ASN A 233 9.52 17.69 32.52
CA ASN A 233 10.70 18.53 32.45
C ASN A 233 11.83 17.97 33.33
N ARG A 234 11.51 17.62 34.59
CA ARG A 234 12.48 17.06 35.54
C ARG A 234 13.03 15.72 35.06
N ARG A 235 12.17 14.82 34.58
CA ARG A 235 12.59 13.48 34.07
C ARG A 235 13.53 13.60 32.88
N ILE A 236 13.24 14.54 31.96
CA ILE A 236 14.09 14.80 30.81
C ILE A 236 15.46 15.37 31.25
N LEU A 237 15.47 16.31 32.17
CA LEU A 237 16.70 16.89 32.69
C LEU A 237 17.58 15.85 33.40
N ASP A 238 16.98 14.99 34.24
CA ASP A 238 17.69 13.93 34.94
C ASP A 238 18.27 12.90 33.96
N PHE A 239 17.47 12.47 32.98
CA PHE A 239 17.93 11.59 31.93
C PHE A 239 19.09 12.18 31.11
N CYS A 240 18.98 13.45 30.73
CA CYS A 240 20.05 14.15 30.01
C CYS A 240 21.34 14.25 30.81
N LYS A 241 21.22 14.51 32.14
CA LYS A 241 22.39 14.54 33.06
C LYS A 241 23.06 13.17 33.17
N GLU A 242 22.28 12.11 33.36
CA GLU A 242 22.80 10.73 33.44
C GLU A 242 23.51 10.30 32.16
N ASN A 243 23.10 10.81 31.01
CA ASN A 243 23.69 10.49 29.72
C ASN A 243 24.74 11.51 29.25
N GLY A 244 25.20 12.43 30.10
CA GLY A 244 26.30 13.35 29.81
C GLY A 244 25.95 14.45 28.81
N VAL A 245 24.68 14.76 28.61
CA VAL A 245 24.22 15.85 27.73
C VAL A 245 24.49 17.20 28.42
N SER A 246 25.06 18.17 27.66
CA SER A 246 25.34 19.52 28.21
C SER A 246 24.04 20.18 28.70
N GLY A 247 24.15 20.90 29.83
CA GLY A 247 23.00 21.52 30.51
C GLY A 247 22.16 22.45 29.60
N HIS A 248 22.77 23.13 28.67
CA HIS A 248 22.09 23.98 27.69
C HIS A 248 21.18 23.13 26.75
N ARG A 249 21.69 22.03 26.23
CA ARG A 249 20.89 21.11 25.36
C ARG A 249 19.83 20.35 26.14
N ALA A 250 20.12 20.00 27.39
CA ALA A 250 19.15 19.36 28.27
C ALA A 250 17.95 20.28 28.57
N ASN A 251 18.21 21.55 28.85
CA ASN A 251 17.16 22.55 29.07
C ASN A 251 16.33 22.79 27.80
N LEU A 252 16.96 22.88 26.63
CA LEU A 252 16.22 23.00 25.36
C LEU A 252 15.30 21.81 25.13
N ALA A 253 15.79 20.59 25.32
CA ALA A 253 14.97 19.38 25.17
C ALA A 253 13.78 19.35 26.15
N ALA A 254 13.99 19.78 27.39
CA ALA A 254 12.97 19.83 28.40
C ALA A 254 11.89 20.87 28.09
N VAL A 255 12.27 22.07 27.63
CA VAL A 255 11.32 23.12 27.21
C VAL A 255 10.52 22.70 25.98
N CYS A 256 11.17 22.10 24.96
CA CYS A 256 10.47 21.62 23.77
C CYS A 256 9.41 20.54 24.11
N ALA A 257 9.70 19.69 25.09
CA ALA A 257 8.76 18.66 25.49
C ALA A 257 7.58 19.20 26.36
N GLU A 258 7.76 20.33 26.99
CA GLU A 258 6.71 21.00 27.78
C GLU A 258 5.70 21.72 26.87
N GLU A 259 6.14 22.15 25.67
CA GLU A 259 5.28 22.83 24.68
C GLU A 259 4.52 21.90 23.74
N MET A 260 4.83 20.59 23.73
CA MET A 260 4.13 19.58 22.94
C MET A 260 2.95 18.96 23.69
#